data_9461d0244a3eb35fdc9d058329602c33
#
_entry.id   9461d0244a3eb35fdc9d058329602c33
#
_cell.length_a   1.000
_cell.length_b   1.000
_cell.length_c   1.000
_cell.angle_alpha   90.00
_cell.angle_beta   90.00
_cell.angle_gamma   90.00
#
_symmetry.space_group_name_H-M   'P 1'
#
loop_
_entity.id
_entity.type
_entity.pdbx_description
1 polymer ?
#
loop_
_entity_poly.entity_id
_entity_poly.type
_entity_poly.pdbx_seq_one_letter_code
_entity_poly.pdbx_strand_id
1 'polypeptide(L)'
;AEESNFVRLNKGKIRQAGSVKQISMTLSLSNNDKRNLKSSVRLNGTYDRDISTLIKTLNYLRRELPDLPKDPYMMFSKSVHSTEISSDRQSIDDKEILEHIMYSANNLDMVGIFSSGSIFTGLANSLGQRNWHSDFSFSFDYSIYNKKNNAIKLNYSSKKWNEEDYNFILNKGIEKLDILSNPEKIITTGRYKVYLEPSALNEIIDMM
;
A
#
# COMPACT_ATOMS: atom_id res chain seq x y z
N ALA A 1 3.90 8.74 7.54
CA ALA A 1 2.68 9.50 7.23
C ALA A 1 2.18 9.13 5.85
N GLU A 2 0.93 9.36 5.59
CA GLU A 2 0.25 9.13 4.32
C GLU A 2 -0.60 10.35 3.97
N GLU A 3 -0.57 10.73 2.71
CA GLU A 3 -1.46 11.74 2.14
C GLU A 3 -1.90 11.24 0.75
N SER A 4 -3.11 10.73 0.67
CA SER A 4 -3.61 10.02 -0.51
C SER A 4 -5.07 10.37 -0.83
N ASN A 5 -5.42 10.22 -2.10
CA ASN A 5 -6.77 10.30 -2.62
C ASN A 5 -7.22 8.91 -3.06
N PHE A 6 -8.50 8.64 -3.00
CA PHE A 6 -9.07 7.43 -3.56
C PHE A 6 -10.39 7.70 -4.28
N VAL A 7 -10.64 6.89 -5.30
CA VAL A 7 -11.90 6.89 -6.04
C VAL A 7 -12.38 5.46 -6.22
N ARG A 8 -13.60 5.19 -5.75
CA ARG A 8 -14.28 3.91 -5.97
C ARG A 8 -15.16 3.98 -7.20
N LEU A 9 -15.02 2.98 -8.04
CA LEU A 9 -15.78 2.78 -9.25
C LEU A 9 -16.77 1.62 -9.07
N ASN A 10 -17.95 1.74 -9.66
CA ASN A 10 -18.91 0.67 -9.76
C ASN A 10 -19.66 0.78 -11.09
N LYS A 11 -19.72 -0.31 -11.84
CA LYS A 11 -20.30 -0.36 -13.19
C LYS A 11 -19.71 0.74 -14.10
N GLY A 12 -18.39 0.88 -14.09
CA GLY A 12 -17.68 1.87 -14.86
C GLY A 12 -18.00 3.33 -14.49
N LYS A 13 -18.56 3.62 -13.30
CA LYS A 13 -18.91 4.96 -12.85
C LYS A 13 -18.33 5.26 -11.47
N ILE A 14 -17.97 6.53 -11.25
CA ILE A 14 -17.51 6.97 -9.93
C ILE A 14 -18.66 6.82 -8.92
N ARG A 15 -18.40 6.07 -7.86
CA ARG A 15 -19.34 5.84 -6.77
C ARG A 15 -19.03 6.70 -5.55
N GLN A 16 -17.74 6.85 -5.24
CA GLN A 16 -17.27 7.56 -4.07
C GLN A 16 -15.86 8.07 -4.35
N ALA A 17 -15.58 9.29 -3.95
CA ALA A 17 -14.24 9.84 -3.86
C ALA A 17 -13.95 10.30 -2.43
N GLY A 18 -12.69 10.29 -2.05
CA GLY A 18 -12.26 10.77 -0.74
C GLY A 18 -10.76 10.96 -0.67
N SER A 19 -10.30 11.55 0.43
CA SER A 19 -8.89 11.72 0.73
C SER A 19 -8.57 11.19 2.12
N VAL A 20 -7.33 10.75 2.31
CA VAL A 20 -6.78 10.26 3.56
C VAL A 20 -5.54 11.07 3.88
N LYS A 21 -5.49 11.61 5.10
CA LYS A 21 -4.28 12.17 5.68
C LYS A 21 -4.11 11.58 7.06
N GLN A 22 -3.02 10.84 7.25
CA GLN A 22 -2.73 10.22 8.55
C GLN A 22 -1.25 10.29 8.88
N ILE A 23 -0.99 10.61 10.13
CA ILE A 23 0.35 10.67 10.68
C ILE A 23 0.40 9.76 11.89
N SER A 24 1.36 8.85 11.91
CA SER A 24 1.65 8.01 13.07
C SER A 24 3.13 8.04 13.39
N MET A 25 3.46 7.89 14.66
CA MET A 25 4.83 7.78 15.13
C MET A 25 4.94 6.61 16.11
N THR A 26 5.96 5.80 15.93
CA THR A 26 6.32 4.76 16.88
C THR A 26 7.55 5.23 17.66
N LEU A 27 7.38 5.39 18.98
CA LEU A 27 8.48 5.61 19.91
C LEU A 27 9.02 4.24 20.35
N SER A 28 10.33 4.07 20.30
CA SER A 28 11.03 2.91 20.82
C SER A 28 12.05 3.37 21.85
N LEU A 29 11.95 2.87 23.06
CA LEU A 29 12.89 3.14 24.14
C LEU A 29 13.63 1.85 24.51
N SER A 30 14.95 1.94 24.60
CA SER A 30 15.80 0.82 24.96
C SER A 30 16.83 1.25 25.99
N ASN A 31 17.29 0.33 26.79
CA ASN A 31 18.34 0.58 27.77
C ASN A 31 19.53 -0.39 27.62
N ASN A 32 20.59 -0.13 28.38
CA ASN A 32 21.82 -0.96 28.37
C ASN A 32 21.58 -2.38 28.89
N ASP A 33 20.50 -2.62 29.64
CA ASP A 33 20.11 -3.94 30.17
C ASP A 33 19.41 -4.80 29.09
N LYS A 34 19.44 -4.40 27.84
CA LYS A 34 18.77 -5.09 26.74
C LYS A 34 17.26 -5.21 26.93
N ARG A 35 16.60 -4.18 27.43
CA ARG A 35 15.15 -4.07 27.47
C ARG A 35 14.69 -3.08 26.41
N ASN A 36 13.59 -3.39 25.76
CA ASN A 36 12.99 -2.52 24.75
C ASN A 36 11.49 -2.47 24.95
N LEU A 37 10.93 -1.28 24.79
CA LEU A 37 9.49 -1.06 24.74
C LEU A 37 9.17 -0.09 23.61
N LYS A 38 8.10 -0.40 22.86
CA LYS A 38 7.62 0.42 21.76
C LYS A 38 6.18 0.82 21.99
N SER A 39 5.83 2.02 21.58
CA SER A 39 4.44 2.48 21.55
C SER A 39 4.20 3.33 20.32
N SER A 40 3.10 3.04 19.62
CA SER A 40 2.68 3.80 18.45
C SER A 40 1.54 4.74 18.82
N VAL A 41 1.64 5.98 18.36
CA VAL A 41 0.63 7.02 18.56
C VAL A 41 0.23 7.65 17.23
N ARG A 42 -1.04 8.00 17.10
CA ARG A 42 -1.50 8.87 16.00
C ARG A 42 -1.24 10.31 16.36
N LEU A 43 -0.78 11.05 15.38
CA LEU A 43 -0.53 12.49 15.44
C LEU A 43 -1.59 13.22 14.61
N ASN A 44 -1.86 14.47 14.98
CA ASN A 44 -2.87 15.28 14.28
C ASN A 44 -2.24 16.37 13.37
N GLY A 45 -0.92 16.51 13.38
CA GLY A 45 -0.19 17.51 12.62
C GLY A 45 -0.11 18.90 13.32
N THR A 46 -0.58 19.01 14.56
CA THR A 46 -0.43 20.24 15.36
C THR A 46 0.72 20.07 16.34
N TYR A 47 1.79 20.82 16.14
CA TYR A 47 3.06 20.65 16.87
C TYR A 47 2.89 20.54 18.39
N ASP A 48 2.22 21.49 19.03
CA ASP A 48 2.10 21.53 20.50
C ASP A 48 1.32 20.33 21.06
N ARG A 49 0.26 19.92 20.38
CA ARG A 49 -0.53 18.74 20.77
C ARG A 49 0.24 17.45 20.56
N ASP A 50 0.92 17.36 19.45
CA ASP A 50 1.70 16.17 19.09
C ASP A 50 2.89 15.99 20.03
N ILE A 51 3.63 17.06 20.35
CA ILE A 51 4.72 17.04 21.32
C ILE A 51 4.21 16.64 22.70
N SER A 52 3.08 17.20 23.17
CA SER A 52 2.48 16.80 24.43
C SER A 52 2.14 15.30 24.47
N THR A 53 1.60 14.75 23.39
CA THR A 53 1.28 13.33 23.25
C THR A 53 2.55 12.47 23.28
N LEU A 54 3.58 12.88 22.56
CA LEU A 54 4.87 12.19 22.51
C LEU A 54 5.59 12.17 23.86
N ILE A 55 5.58 13.31 24.61
CA ILE A 55 6.16 13.38 25.96
C ILE A 55 5.43 12.44 26.94
N LYS A 56 4.09 12.41 26.90
CA LYS A 56 3.31 11.49 27.73
C LYS A 56 3.64 10.03 27.42
N THR A 57 3.72 9.69 26.13
CA THR A 57 4.09 8.35 25.67
C THR A 57 5.51 7.98 26.11
N LEU A 58 6.47 8.90 25.96
CA LEU A 58 7.85 8.67 26.40
C LEU A 58 7.95 8.44 27.90
N ASN A 59 7.22 9.20 28.72
CA ASN A 59 7.19 9.02 30.17
C ASN A 59 6.55 7.69 30.57
N TYR A 60 5.51 7.25 29.85
CA TYR A 60 4.97 5.91 30.00
C TYR A 60 6.03 4.83 29.70
N LEU A 61 6.72 4.92 28.56
CA LEU A 61 7.76 3.95 28.20
C LEU A 61 8.90 3.90 29.25
N ARG A 62 9.30 5.06 29.78
CA ARG A 62 10.35 5.14 30.83
C ARG A 62 9.93 4.45 32.14
N ARG A 63 8.66 4.54 32.50
CA ARG A 63 8.13 3.93 33.71
C ARG A 63 8.06 2.41 33.57
N GLU A 64 7.58 1.90 32.46
CA GLU A 64 7.33 0.47 32.26
C GLU A 64 8.60 -0.32 31.85
N LEU A 65 9.58 0.33 31.22
CA LEU A 65 10.76 -0.33 30.67
C LEU A 65 11.56 -1.15 31.72
N PRO A 66 11.75 -0.71 33.00
CA PRO A 66 12.52 -1.44 33.98
C PRO A 66 11.92 -2.82 34.36
N ASP A 67 10.61 -2.98 34.24
CA ASP A 67 9.89 -4.19 34.63
C ASP A 67 9.84 -5.26 33.53
N LEU A 68 10.32 -4.92 32.33
CA LEU A 68 10.31 -5.86 31.22
C LEU A 68 11.44 -6.88 31.29
N PRO A 69 11.24 -8.08 30.74
CA PRO A 69 12.31 -9.06 30.61
C PRO A 69 13.42 -8.55 29.69
N LYS A 70 14.64 -9.03 29.92
CA LYS A 70 15.78 -8.75 29.04
C LYS A 70 15.66 -9.56 27.76
N ASP A 71 15.94 -8.94 26.63
CA ASP A 71 16.04 -9.62 25.34
C ASP A 71 17.51 -9.95 25.04
N PRO A 72 17.94 -11.21 25.17
CA PRO A 72 19.34 -11.61 24.99
C PRO A 72 19.81 -11.38 23.53
N TYR A 73 18.90 -11.33 22.58
CA TYR A 73 19.21 -11.17 21.15
C TYR A 73 19.23 -9.71 20.68
N MET A 74 18.89 -8.78 21.56
CA MET A 74 18.87 -7.37 21.21
C MET A 74 20.26 -6.86 20.83
N MET A 75 20.34 -6.29 19.64
CA MET A 75 21.55 -5.64 19.12
C MET A 75 21.20 -4.25 18.60
N PHE A 76 22.09 -3.29 18.86
CA PHE A 76 21.98 -1.93 18.34
C PHE A 76 23.16 -1.63 17.43
N SER A 77 22.88 -1.15 16.23
CA SER A 77 23.91 -0.53 15.42
C SER A 77 24.32 0.81 16.03
N LYS A 78 25.61 1.00 16.21
CA LYS A 78 26.20 2.29 16.60
C LYS A 78 26.65 3.11 15.39
N SER A 79 26.64 2.51 14.21
CA SER A 79 26.98 3.19 12.96
C SER A 79 25.82 4.06 12.52
N VAL A 80 26.13 5.29 12.10
CA VAL A 80 25.14 6.26 11.63
C VAL A 80 25.26 6.35 10.11
N HIS A 81 24.16 6.03 9.42
CA HIS A 81 24.03 6.14 7.96
C HIS A 81 22.72 6.87 7.63
N SER A 82 22.78 8.19 7.75
CA SER A 82 21.60 9.03 7.46
C SER A 82 21.39 9.14 5.94
N THR A 83 20.15 9.06 5.52
CA THR A 83 19.74 9.16 4.12
C THR A 83 18.52 10.05 3.98
N GLU A 84 18.43 10.74 2.87
CA GLU A 84 17.24 11.47 2.47
C GLU A 84 16.95 11.13 1.01
N ILE A 85 15.81 10.49 0.77
CA ILE A 85 15.36 10.06 -0.54
C ILE A 85 13.95 10.59 -0.74
N SER A 86 13.77 11.38 -1.78
CA SER A 86 12.45 11.90 -2.17
C SER A 86 12.22 11.60 -3.63
N SER A 87 11.06 11.08 -3.96
CA SER A 87 10.61 10.97 -5.34
C SER A 87 9.62 12.07 -5.66
N ASP A 88 9.76 12.65 -6.83
CA ASP A 88 8.86 13.69 -7.31
C ASP A 88 7.50 13.08 -7.67
N ARG A 89 6.46 13.88 -7.39
CA ARG A 89 5.13 13.58 -7.88
C ARG A 89 5.12 13.60 -9.41
N GLN A 90 4.38 12.67 -10.00
CA GLN A 90 4.11 12.66 -11.43
C GLN A 90 3.49 13.99 -11.90
N SER A 91 3.76 14.38 -13.16
CA SER A 91 3.23 15.60 -13.76
C SER A 91 1.74 15.53 -14.16
N ILE A 92 1.21 14.32 -14.36
CA ILE A 92 -0.20 14.12 -14.75
C ILE A 92 -1.12 14.17 -13.53
N ASP A 93 -2.27 14.83 -13.66
CA ASP A 93 -3.25 14.95 -12.57
C ASP A 93 -4.07 13.65 -12.41
N ASP A 94 -4.46 13.35 -11.18
CA ASP A 94 -5.36 12.24 -10.86
C ASP A 94 -6.67 12.33 -11.67
N LYS A 95 -7.14 13.52 -11.97
CA LYS A 95 -8.33 13.75 -12.78
C LYS A 95 -8.15 13.25 -14.22
N GLU A 96 -7.03 13.53 -14.86
CA GLU A 96 -6.73 13.06 -16.21
C GLU A 96 -6.64 11.52 -16.25
N ILE A 97 -6.01 10.92 -15.22
CA ILE A 97 -5.96 9.46 -15.09
C ILE A 97 -7.36 8.87 -14.97
N LEU A 98 -8.21 9.47 -14.15
CA LEU A 98 -9.58 9.02 -13.97
C LEU A 98 -10.42 9.18 -15.23
N GLU A 99 -10.23 10.25 -15.99
CA GLU A 99 -10.88 10.44 -17.30
C GLU A 99 -10.50 9.32 -18.27
N HIS A 100 -9.23 8.93 -18.34
CA HIS A 100 -8.76 7.78 -19.12
C HIS A 100 -9.39 6.46 -18.67
N ILE A 101 -9.39 6.20 -17.35
CA ILE A 101 -10.01 5.00 -16.78
C ILE A 101 -11.51 4.97 -17.14
N MET A 102 -12.20 6.08 -16.98
CA MET A 102 -13.65 6.18 -17.27
C MET A 102 -13.96 6.01 -18.74
N TYR A 103 -13.11 6.54 -19.63
CA TYR A 103 -13.26 6.37 -21.08
C TYR A 103 -13.11 4.88 -21.46
N SER A 104 -12.07 4.21 -20.97
CA SER A 104 -11.81 2.80 -21.27
C SER A 104 -12.80 1.85 -20.59
N ALA A 105 -13.39 2.25 -19.46
CA ALA A 105 -14.43 1.50 -18.75
C ALA A 105 -15.81 1.63 -19.40
N ASN A 106 -15.95 2.47 -20.43
CA ASN A 106 -17.23 2.63 -21.11
C ASN A 106 -17.72 1.29 -21.69
N ASN A 107 -18.95 0.91 -21.34
CA ASN A 107 -19.58 -0.37 -21.67
C ASN A 107 -18.98 -1.61 -20.94
N LEU A 108 -18.09 -1.44 -19.97
CA LEU A 108 -17.62 -2.52 -19.12
C LEU A 108 -18.34 -2.50 -17.77
N ASP A 109 -18.72 -3.65 -17.26
CA ASP A 109 -19.11 -3.81 -15.86
C ASP A 109 -17.82 -3.87 -15.02
N MET A 110 -17.28 -2.69 -14.71
CA MET A 110 -16.03 -2.53 -13.99
C MET A 110 -16.30 -2.04 -12.56
N VAL A 111 -15.70 -2.72 -11.60
CA VAL A 111 -15.70 -2.35 -10.18
C VAL A 111 -14.25 -2.23 -9.71
N GLY A 112 -13.90 -1.16 -9.01
CA GLY A 112 -12.53 -1.01 -8.57
C GLY A 112 -12.30 0.18 -7.66
N ILE A 113 -11.04 0.29 -7.21
CA ILE A 113 -10.55 1.41 -6.41
C ILE A 113 -9.27 1.93 -7.05
N PHE A 114 -9.31 3.17 -7.48
CA PHE A 114 -8.11 3.94 -7.81
C PHE A 114 -7.66 4.69 -6.56
N SER A 115 -6.38 4.63 -6.25
CA SER A 115 -5.77 5.42 -5.18
C SER A 115 -4.45 6.01 -5.66
N SER A 116 -4.16 7.23 -5.26
CA SER A 116 -2.91 7.93 -5.56
C SER A 116 -2.48 8.75 -4.37
N GLY A 117 -1.18 8.84 -4.13
CA GLY A 117 -0.71 9.67 -3.02
C GLY A 117 0.74 9.47 -2.65
N SER A 118 1.15 10.20 -1.62
CA SER A 118 2.50 10.15 -1.09
C SER A 118 2.54 9.44 0.24
N ILE A 119 3.53 8.58 0.39
CA ILE A 119 3.88 7.93 1.64
C ILE A 119 5.21 8.51 2.12
N PHE A 120 5.23 8.91 3.39
CA PHE A 120 6.40 9.49 4.04
C PHE A 120 6.84 8.59 5.18
N THR A 121 8.08 8.16 5.16
CA THR A 121 8.68 7.33 6.21
C THR A 121 9.92 8.03 6.76
N GLY A 122 9.95 8.24 8.07
CA GLY A 122 11.08 8.83 8.76
C GLY A 122 11.56 7.96 9.90
N LEU A 123 12.86 7.96 10.15
CA LEU A 123 13.47 7.33 11.32
C LEU A 123 14.51 8.29 11.90
N ALA A 124 14.49 8.44 13.23
CA ALA A 124 15.54 9.13 13.96
C ALA A 124 15.80 8.41 15.28
N ASN A 125 17.04 8.45 15.76
CA ASN A 125 17.43 7.91 17.05
C ASN A 125 18.39 8.82 17.82
N SER A 126 18.63 8.51 19.08
CA SER A 126 19.53 9.26 19.95
C SER A 126 21.02 9.14 19.59
N LEU A 127 21.41 8.25 18.68
CA LEU A 127 22.76 8.09 18.18
C LEU A 127 23.08 9.03 17.01
N GLY A 128 22.08 9.81 16.56
CA GLY A 128 22.25 10.75 15.45
C GLY A 128 21.77 10.23 14.10
N GLN A 129 21.30 9.00 14.01
CA GLN A 129 20.70 8.45 12.79
C GLN A 129 19.46 9.23 12.41
N ARG A 130 19.36 9.63 11.14
CA ARG A 130 18.20 10.30 10.55
C ARG A 130 18.02 9.81 9.14
N ASN A 131 16.87 9.20 8.87
CA ASN A 131 16.50 8.74 7.55
C ASN A 131 15.15 9.30 7.19
N TRP A 132 15.01 9.75 5.97
CA TRP A 132 13.77 10.20 5.39
C TRP A 132 13.59 9.57 4.02
N HIS A 133 12.40 9.08 3.79
CA HIS A 133 11.96 8.57 2.49
C HIS A 133 10.56 9.07 2.20
N SER A 134 10.39 9.70 1.05
CA SER A 134 9.06 10.04 0.52
C SER A 134 8.92 9.47 -0.88
N ASP A 135 7.79 8.87 -1.13
CA ASP A 135 7.48 8.25 -2.41
C ASP A 135 6.04 8.54 -2.80
N PHE A 136 5.85 8.86 -4.09
CA PHE A 136 4.54 8.99 -4.70
C PHE A 136 4.27 7.77 -5.57
N SER A 137 3.07 7.23 -5.46
CA SER A 137 2.61 6.13 -6.31
C SER A 137 1.09 6.19 -6.48
N PHE A 138 0.61 5.47 -7.47
CA PHE A 138 -0.81 5.16 -7.60
C PHE A 138 -1.00 3.65 -7.73
N SER A 139 -2.21 3.21 -7.42
CA SER A 139 -2.68 1.85 -7.62
C SER A 139 -4.13 1.87 -8.09
N PHE A 140 -4.42 1.08 -9.10
CA PHE A 140 -5.76 0.81 -9.55
C PHE A 140 -6.04 -0.68 -9.50
N ASP A 141 -6.75 -1.10 -8.44
CA ASP A 141 -7.27 -2.46 -8.26
C ASP A 141 -8.70 -2.52 -8.78
N TYR A 142 -8.95 -3.40 -9.76
CA TYR A 142 -10.28 -3.47 -10.36
C TYR A 142 -10.61 -4.88 -10.85
N SER A 143 -11.90 -5.12 -10.99
CA SER A 143 -12.43 -6.32 -11.62
C SER A 143 -13.38 -5.93 -12.74
N ILE A 144 -13.33 -6.68 -13.84
CA ILE A 144 -14.28 -6.59 -14.94
C ILE A 144 -15.16 -7.85 -14.96
N TYR A 145 -16.44 -7.66 -15.20
CA TYR A 145 -17.46 -8.71 -15.16
C TYR A 145 -18.08 -8.94 -16.53
N ASN A 146 -18.43 -10.19 -16.81
CA ASN A 146 -19.27 -10.54 -17.95
C ASN A 146 -20.73 -10.71 -17.53
N LYS A 147 -21.63 -10.91 -18.51
CA LYS A 147 -23.06 -11.10 -18.27
C LYS A 147 -23.41 -12.35 -17.45
N LYS A 148 -22.47 -13.29 -17.29
CA LYS A 148 -22.64 -14.52 -16.49
C LYS A 148 -22.09 -14.35 -15.06
N ASN A 149 -21.72 -13.14 -14.65
CA ASN A 149 -21.06 -12.83 -13.36
C ASN A 149 -19.68 -13.46 -13.17
N ASN A 150 -19.02 -13.94 -14.24
CA ASN A 150 -17.62 -14.27 -14.15
C ASN A 150 -16.80 -12.98 -14.12
N ALA A 151 -15.71 -12.97 -13.36
CA ALA A 151 -14.86 -11.79 -13.18
C ALA A 151 -13.38 -12.10 -13.38
N ILE A 152 -12.66 -11.11 -13.87
CA ILE A 152 -11.20 -11.07 -13.88
C ILE A 152 -10.78 -9.90 -13.00
N LYS A 153 -9.92 -10.18 -12.01
CA LYS A 153 -9.26 -9.17 -11.18
C LYS A 153 -7.98 -8.72 -11.86
N LEU A 154 -7.78 -7.43 -11.94
CA LEU A 154 -6.65 -6.75 -12.56
C LEU A 154 -6.08 -5.72 -11.59
N ASN A 155 -4.79 -5.45 -11.70
CA ASN A 155 -4.12 -4.38 -10.98
C ASN A 155 -3.19 -3.62 -11.92
N TYR A 156 -3.17 -2.30 -11.78
CA TYR A 156 -2.15 -1.46 -12.39
C TYR A 156 -1.62 -0.47 -11.36
N SER A 157 -0.35 -0.58 -11.02
CA SER A 157 0.30 0.26 -10.03
C SER A 157 1.64 0.74 -10.55
N SER A 158 1.93 2.04 -10.40
CA SER A 158 3.18 2.64 -10.84
C SER A 158 3.44 3.98 -10.12
N LYS A 159 4.60 4.57 -10.37
CA LYS A 159 4.93 5.95 -10.01
C LYS A 159 4.56 6.95 -11.10
N LYS A 160 4.40 6.47 -12.34
CA LYS A 160 4.03 7.29 -13.50
C LYS A 160 2.94 6.58 -14.28
N TRP A 161 1.91 7.33 -14.63
CA TRP A 161 0.86 6.82 -15.50
C TRP A 161 1.38 6.60 -16.91
N ASN A 162 1.13 5.42 -17.45
CA ASN A 162 1.33 5.08 -18.85
C ASN A 162 0.05 4.47 -19.40
N GLU A 163 -0.56 5.16 -20.36
CA GLU A 163 -1.82 4.74 -20.94
C GLU A 163 -1.70 3.44 -21.73
N GLU A 164 -0.59 3.23 -22.42
CA GLU A 164 -0.35 2.02 -23.21
C GLU A 164 -0.27 0.78 -22.30
N ASP A 165 0.46 0.89 -21.19
CA ASP A 165 0.57 -0.19 -20.18
C ASP A 165 -0.80 -0.52 -19.58
N TYR A 166 -1.54 0.51 -19.18
CA TYR A 166 -2.88 0.33 -18.63
C TYR A 166 -3.81 -0.34 -19.64
N ASN A 167 -3.85 0.15 -20.88
CA ASN A 167 -4.68 -0.42 -21.93
C ASN A 167 -4.28 -1.84 -22.30
N PHE A 168 -2.98 -2.16 -22.28
CA PHE A 168 -2.49 -3.54 -22.46
C PHE A 168 -3.03 -4.48 -21.39
N ILE A 169 -2.95 -4.08 -20.10
CA ILE A 169 -3.47 -4.87 -18.98
C ILE A 169 -4.97 -5.07 -19.09
N LEU A 170 -5.72 -4.00 -19.41
CA LEU A 170 -7.17 -4.07 -19.56
C LEU A 170 -7.57 -4.99 -20.72
N ASN A 171 -6.95 -4.86 -21.90
CA ASN A 171 -7.25 -5.69 -23.05
C ASN A 171 -6.96 -7.18 -22.78
N LYS A 172 -5.85 -7.48 -22.09
CA LYS A 172 -5.55 -8.85 -21.63
C LYS A 172 -6.60 -9.38 -20.67
N GLY A 173 -7.11 -8.52 -19.79
CA GLY A 173 -8.23 -8.87 -18.92
C GLY A 173 -9.51 -9.19 -19.68
N ILE A 174 -9.84 -8.41 -20.69
CA ILE A 174 -11.01 -8.64 -21.56
C ILE A 174 -10.88 -9.97 -22.31
N GLU A 175 -9.71 -10.26 -22.91
CA GLU A 175 -9.43 -11.53 -23.56
C GLU A 175 -9.65 -12.73 -22.62
N LYS A 176 -9.14 -12.63 -21.37
CA LYS A 176 -9.33 -13.67 -20.33
C LYS A 176 -10.79 -13.80 -19.91
N LEU A 177 -11.53 -12.69 -19.82
CA LEU A 177 -12.95 -12.71 -19.48
C LEU A 177 -13.78 -13.40 -20.56
N ASP A 178 -13.42 -13.23 -21.82
CA ASP A 178 -14.04 -13.95 -22.95
C ASP A 178 -13.77 -15.46 -22.86
N ILE A 179 -12.53 -15.86 -22.49
CA ILE A 179 -12.19 -17.28 -22.27
C ILE A 179 -13.05 -17.88 -21.16
N LEU A 180 -13.29 -17.14 -20.06
CA LEU A 180 -14.15 -17.59 -18.95
C LEU A 180 -15.64 -17.77 -19.36
N SER A 181 -16.04 -17.23 -20.51
CA SER A 181 -17.38 -17.43 -21.06
C SER A 181 -17.58 -18.78 -21.71
N ASN A 182 -16.49 -19.55 -21.97
CA ASN A 182 -16.55 -20.89 -22.50
C ASN A 182 -17.12 -21.90 -21.49
N PRO A 183 -17.65 -23.04 -21.95
CA PRO A 183 -18.08 -24.11 -21.07
C PRO A 183 -16.94 -24.60 -20.16
N GLU A 184 -17.28 -24.89 -18.91
CA GLU A 184 -16.33 -25.44 -17.94
C GLU A 184 -15.79 -26.80 -18.41
N LYS A 185 -14.48 -27.01 -18.23
CA LYS A 185 -13.85 -28.29 -18.47
C LYS A 185 -13.49 -28.93 -17.13
N ILE A 186 -14.05 -30.12 -16.88
CA ILE A 186 -13.73 -30.92 -15.70
C ILE A 186 -12.35 -31.54 -15.88
N ILE A 187 -11.47 -31.24 -14.92
CA ILE A 187 -10.12 -31.82 -14.86
C ILE A 187 -10.16 -33.00 -13.88
N THR A 188 -9.69 -34.19 -14.31
CA THR A 188 -9.57 -35.33 -13.42
C THR A 188 -8.44 -35.16 -12.42
N THR A 189 -8.54 -35.81 -11.26
CA THR A 189 -7.46 -35.79 -10.26
C THR A 189 -6.17 -36.35 -10.86
N GLY A 190 -5.06 -35.63 -10.70
CA GLY A 190 -3.78 -36.04 -11.30
C GLY A 190 -2.67 -34.99 -11.05
N ARG A 191 -1.52 -35.28 -11.65
CA ARG A 191 -0.38 -34.35 -11.64
C ARG A 191 -0.34 -33.60 -12.97
N TYR A 192 -0.30 -32.25 -12.88
CA TYR A 192 -0.28 -31.37 -14.04
C TYR A 192 0.92 -30.43 -13.97
N LYS A 193 1.51 -30.16 -15.12
CA LYS A 193 2.46 -29.06 -15.25
C LYS A 193 1.64 -27.80 -15.43
N VAL A 194 1.83 -26.84 -14.53
CA VAL A 194 1.10 -25.56 -14.52
C VAL A 194 2.07 -24.40 -14.64
N TYR A 195 1.63 -23.33 -15.25
CA TYR A 195 2.25 -22.03 -15.20
C TYR A 195 1.36 -21.12 -14.33
N LEU A 196 1.94 -20.55 -13.29
CA LEU A 196 1.26 -19.61 -12.42
C LEU A 196 1.65 -18.18 -12.85
N GLU A 197 0.66 -17.42 -13.26
CA GLU A 197 0.87 -15.99 -13.49
C GLU A 197 1.21 -15.27 -12.18
N PRO A 198 1.86 -14.09 -12.21
CA PRO A 198 2.30 -13.38 -10.99
C PRO A 198 1.19 -13.17 -9.96
N SER A 199 -0.02 -12.84 -10.39
CA SER A 199 -1.18 -12.64 -9.49
C SER A 199 -1.59 -13.94 -8.78
N ALA A 200 -1.60 -15.07 -9.49
CA ALA A 200 -1.92 -16.38 -8.89
C ALA A 200 -0.80 -16.87 -7.97
N LEU A 201 0.46 -16.59 -8.31
CA LEU A 201 1.60 -16.93 -7.47
C LEU A 201 1.59 -16.11 -6.18
N ASN A 202 1.24 -14.83 -6.25
CA ASN A 202 1.15 -13.97 -5.07
C ASN A 202 0.16 -14.50 -4.04
N GLU A 203 -1.04 -14.91 -4.46
CA GLU A 203 -2.05 -15.50 -3.56
C GLU A 203 -1.52 -16.77 -2.85
N ILE A 204 -0.68 -17.57 -3.52
CA ILE A 204 -0.08 -18.76 -2.90
C ILE A 204 1.00 -18.37 -1.88
N ILE A 205 1.84 -17.37 -2.21
CA ILE A 205 2.90 -16.89 -1.30
C ILE A 205 2.29 -16.24 -0.06
N ASP A 206 1.21 -15.48 -0.22
CA ASP A 206 0.52 -14.82 0.90
C ASP A 206 -0.13 -15.82 1.88
N MET A 207 -0.34 -17.07 1.45
CA MET A 207 -0.81 -18.17 2.32
C MET A 207 0.30 -18.91 3.08
N MET A 208 1.57 -18.66 2.75
CA MET A 208 2.73 -19.35 3.36
C MET A 208 3.34 -18.56 4.50
#